data_c4f4da31ad7335af6d73ef084534270c
#
_entry.id   c4f4da31ad7335af6d73ef084534270c
#
_cell.length_a   1.000
_cell.length_b   1.000
_cell.length_c   1.000
_cell.angle_alpha   90.00
_cell.angle_beta   90.00
_cell.angle_gamma   90.00
#
_symmetry.space_group_name_H-M   'P 1'
#
loop_
_entity.id
_entity.type
_entity.pdbx_description
1 polymer ?
#
loop_
_entity_poly.entity_id
_entity_poly.type
_entity_poly.pdbx_seq_one_letter_code
_entity_poly.pdbx_strand_id
1 'polypeptide(L)'
;MAQKLKQVTLDIDNGVYHAPCKLTLAQWLEIWSKTYLGGVKPRTAHIYKSDIKLHILPALGAVRLEALNAPMIQAFYNAMGEPSEQNPEGLSAKTVKNVHGVLHKALQQAVLIGYLRVNPTDACILPRIERKKIKPFDDTQISAFLTAIQGNRFETLFILTLFTGMREGEVLGLTWDCIDFHTGIISVEKQMQLHQDKGSKGYELVSPKNGRSRTIAAAQTVLARLQQQRRWQMQQKLLLGSDWQNPEGLVFTNEFGTHLTKPTVYREYKRIVAAMGCPNARFHDLRHSYAVAAIRAGDDIKTVQGNLGHATAAFTLDVYSHVTDQMKRESADRMERFIRTVSAG
;
A
#
# COMPACT_ATOMS: atom_id res chain seq x y z
N MET A 1 -29.52 -23.19 -40.00
CA MET A 1 -30.38 -23.36 -38.82
C MET A 1 -30.21 -24.74 -38.18
N ALA A 2 -30.30 -25.84 -38.93
CA ALA A 2 -30.20 -27.23 -38.41
C ALA A 2 -28.91 -27.57 -37.68
N GLN A 3 -27.74 -27.12 -38.15
CA GLN A 3 -26.46 -27.35 -37.48
C GLN A 3 -26.36 -26.64 -36.10
N LYS A 4 -26.90 -25.42 -35.96
CA LYS A 4 -26.96 -24.71 -34.68
C LYS A 4 -27.88 -25.44 -33.68
N LEU A 5 -28.99 -25.95 -34.14
CA LEU A 5 -29.94 -26.72 -33.29
C LEU A 5 -29.28 -28.00 -32.77
N LYS A 6 -28.59 -28.74 -33.65
CA LYS A 6 -27.88 -29.97 -33.32
C LYS A 6 -26.76 -29.73 -32.29
N GLN A 7 -26.03 -28.61 -32.43
CA GLN A 7 -25.00 -28.24 -31.46
C GLN A 7 -25.61 -27.89 -30.11
N VAL A 8 -26.71 -27.12 -30.08
CA VAL A 8 -27.42 -26.77 -28.84
C VAL A 8 -27.95 -28.02 -28.13
N THR A 9 -28.49 -28.98 -28.89
CA THR A 9 -28.99 -30.25 -28.32
C THR A 9 -27.81 -31.05 -27.70
N LEU A 10 -26.68 -31.15 -28.41
CA LEU A 10 -25.49 -31.80 -27.89
C LEU A 10 -24.92 -31.11 -26.64
N ASP A 11 -24.94 -29.77 -26.60
CA ASP A 11 -24.50 -29.00 -25.45
C ASP A 11 -25.43 -29.21 -24.24
N ILE A 12 -26.75 -29.37 -24.46
CA ILE A 12 -27.72 -29.70 -23.42
C ILE A 12 -27.49 -31.12 -22.88
N ASP A 13 -27.37 -32.10 -23.79
CA ASP A 13 -27.15 -33.50 -23.43
C ASP A 13 -25.84 -33.71 -22.66
N ASN A 14 -24.81 -32.94 -22.96
CA ASN A 14 -23.53 -32.94 -22.27
C ASN A 14 -23.49 -32.07 -21.00
N GLY A 15 -24.59 -31.41 -20.62
CA GLY A 15 -24.65 -30.52 -19.44
C GLY A 15 -23.84 -29.24 -19.57
N VAL A 16 -23.38 -28.88 -20.79
CA VAL A 16 -22.58 -27.70 -21.08
C VAL A 16 -23.34 -26.58 -21.79
N TYR A 17 -24.67 -26.70 -21.84
CA TYR A 17 -25.51 -25.66 -22.42
C TYR A 17 -25.57 -24.43 -21.53
N HIS A 18 -25.12 -23.31 -22.06
CA HIS A 18 -25.28 -21.99 -21.44
C HIS A 18 -26.31 -21.18 -22.21
N ALA A 19 -27.35 -20.74 -21.50
CA ALA A 19 -28.33 -19.84 -22.09
C ALA A 19 -27.65 -18.52 -22.53
N PRO A 20 -27.97 -17.97 -23.72
CA PRO A 20 -27.39 -16.74 -24.19
C PRO A 20 -27.55 -15.61 -23.15
N CYS A 21 -26.45 -15.06 -22.65
CA CYS A 21 -26.49 -13.96 -21.71
C CYS A 21 -26.63 -12.63 -22.48
N LYS A 22 -27.81 -12.02 -22.39
CA LYS A 22 -28.09 -10.73 -23.08
C LYS A 22 -27.50 -9.51 -22.38
N LEU A 23 -26.87 -9.67 -21.22
CA LEU A 23 -26.31 -8.58 -20.45
C LEU A 23 -25.15 -7.93 -21.21
N THR A 24 -25.05 -6.60 -21.08
CA THR A 24 -23.83 -5.89 -21.44
C THR A 24 -22.79 -6.03 -20.32
N LEU A 25 -21.51 -5.75 -20.62
CA LEU A 25 -20.47 -5.75 -19.60
C LEU A 25 -20.79 -4.75 -18.48
N ALA A 26 -21.35 -3.57 -18.80
CA ALA A 26 -21.76 -2.59 -17.80
C ALA A 26 -22.80 -3.16 -16.82
N GLN A 27 -23.84 -3.81 -17.34
CA GLN A 27 -24.89 -4.45 -16.50
C GLN A 27 -24.30 -5.57 -15.64
N TRP A 28 -23.42 -6.39 -16.22
CA TRP A 28 -22.74 -7.43 -15.45
C TRP A 28 -21.86 -6.86 -14.33
N LEU A 29 -21.03 -5.86 -14.62
CA LEU A 29 -20.16 -5.25 -13.62
C LEU A 29 -20.93 -4.54 -12.51
N GLU A 30 -22.11 -4.01 -12.78
CA GLU A 30 -23.00 -3.47 -11.77
C GLU A 30 -23.51 -4.57 -10.83
N ILE A 31 -24.03 -5.69 -11.39
CA ILE A 31 -24.47 -6.86 -10.63
C ILE A 31 -23.31 -7.40 -9.80
N TRP A 32 -22.15 -7.61 -10.43
CA TRP A 32 -20.97 -8.15 -9.80
C TRP A 32 -20.49 -7.28 -8.63
N SER A 33 -20.47 -5.97 -8.82
CA SER A 33 -20.02 -5.01 -7.79
C SER A 33 -20.95 -4.96 -6.59
N LYS A 34 -22.25 -5.21 -6.79
CA LYS A 34 -23.25 -5.22 -5.70
C LYS A 34 -23.27 -6.57 -4.97
N THR A 35 -23.12 -7.67 -5.71
CA THR A 35 -23.39 -9.02 -5.19
C THR A 35 -22.12 -9.73 -4.70
N TYR A 36 -20.98 -9.58 -5.40
CA TYR A 36 -19.80 -10.43 -5.18
C TYR A 36 -18.63 -9.75 -4.48
N LEU A 37 -18.76 -8.47 -4.11
CA LEU A 37 -17.71 -7.75 -3.38
C LEU A 37 -17.87 -7.74 -1.86
N GLY A 38 -18.88 -8.43 -1.30
CA GLY A 38 -19.16 -8.45 0.15
C GLY A 38 -17.99 -8.95 1.02
N GLY A 39 -17.18 -9.89 0.51
CA GLY A 39 -15.97 -10.40 1.18
C GLY A 39 -14.71 -9.58 0.93
N VAL A 40 -14.77 -8.50 0.15
CA VAL A 40 -13.63 -7.68 -0.21
C VAL A 40 -13.52 -6.49 0.75
N LYS A 41 -12.30 -6.19 1.23
CA LYS A 41 -12.09 -5.01 2.10
C LYS A 41 -12.63 -3.73 1.44
N PRO A 42 -13.30 -2.82 2.20
CA PRO A 42 -13.97 -1.63 1.63
C PRO A 42 -13.09 -0.82 0.69
N ARG A 43 -11.84 -0.55 1.09
CA ARG A 43 -10.89 0.19 0.23
C ARG A 43 -10.58 -0.55 -1.08
N THR A 44 -10.49 -1.88 -1.08
CA THR A 44 -10.23 -2.66 -2.30
C THR A 44 -11.47 -2.63 -3.21
N ALA A 45 -12.67 -2.76 -2.64
CA ALA A 45 -13.92 -2.65 -3.37
C ALA A 45 -14.07 -1.25 -4.02
N HIS A 46 -13.67 -0.19 -3.31
CA HIS A 46 -13.66 1.16 -3.85
C HIS A 46 -12.69 1.30 -5.04
N ILE A 47 -11.47 0.75 -4.93
CA ILE A 47 -10.50 0.74 -6.06
C ILE A 47 -11.09 0.00 -7.25
N TYR A 48 -11.71 -1.17 -7.05
CA TYR A 48 -12.35 -1.91 -8.13
C TYR A 48 -13.45 -1.10 -8.80
N LYS A 49 -14.34 -0.47 -8.04
CA LYS A 49 -15.39 0.40 -8.57
C LYS A 49 -14.82 1.60 -9.33
N SER A 50 -13.71 2.17 -8.86
CA SER A 50 -13.00 3.26 -9.54
C SER A 50 -12.40 2.80 -10.87
N ASP A 51 -11.68 1.66 -10.90
CA ASP A 51 -11.10 1.11 -12.11
C ASP A 51 -12.19 0.74 -13.14
N ILE A 52 -13.31 0.18 -12.69
CA ILE A 52 -14.48 -0.09 -13.52
C ILE A 52 -15.00 1.21 -14.14
N LYS A 53 -15.27 2.24 -13.32
CA LYS A 53 -15.88 3.50 -13.75
C LYS A 53 -14.98 4.30 -14.70
N LEU A 54 -13.67 4.38 -14.36
CA LEU A 54 -12.75 5.26 -15.08
C LEU A 54 -12.17 4.63 -16.35
N HIS A 55 -12.02 3.30 -16.37
CA HIS A 55 -11.30 2.64 -17.45
C HIS A 55 -12.17 1.64 -18.22
N ILE A 56 -12.88 0.72 -17.53
CA ILE A 56 -13.54 -0.40 -18.20
C ILE A 56 -14.84 0.03 -18.86
N LEU A 57 -15.71 0.75 -18.15
CA LEU A 57 -17.02 1.15 -18.67
C LEU A 57 -16.94 2.04 -19.90
N PRO A 58 -16.06 3.05 -20.00
CA PRO A 58 -15.97 3.89 -21.19
C PRO A 58 -15.60 3.13 -22.45
N ALA A 59 -14.75 2.08 -22.32
CA ALA A 59 -14.23 1.36 -23.48
C ALA A 59 -15.05 0.13 -23.85
N LEU A 60 -15.50 -0.64 -22.85
CA LEU A 60 -16.09 -1.98 -23.08
C LEU A 60 -17.52 -2.11 -22.52
N GLY A 61 -18.03 -1.12 -21.79
CA GLY A 61 -19.29 -1.22 -21.06
C GLY A 61 -20.50 -1.55 -21.93
N ALA A 62 -20.58 -1.05 -23.15
CA ALA A 62 -21.68 -1.28 -24.09
C ALA A 62 -21.62 -2.65 -24.78
N VAL A 63 -20.49 -3.36 -24.70
CA VAL A 63 -20.30 -4.66 -25.36
C VAL A 63 -21.11 -5.72 -24.65
N ARG A 64 -21.79 -6.59 -25.38
CA ARG A 64 -22.48 -7.75 -24.80
C ARG A 64 -21.46 -8.70 -24.18
N LEU A 65 -21.80 -9.26 -23.03
CA LEU A 65 -20.91 -10.15 -22.30
C LEU A 65 -20.45 -11.34 -23.16
N GLU A 66 -21.39 -11.95 -23.91
CA GLU A 66 -21.13 -13.07 -24.84
C GLU A 66 -20.29 -12.69 -26.09
N ALA A 67 -20.21 -11.40 -26.42
CA ALA A 67 -19.45 -10.89 -27.56
C ALA A 67 -18.02 -10.49 -27.19
N LEU A 68 -17.70 -10.43 -25.91
CA LEU A 68 -16.35 -10.14 -25.45
C LEU A 68 -15.38 -11.24 -25.90
N ASN A 69 -14.27 -10.82 -26.49
CA ASN A 69 -13.22 -11.72 -26.94
C ASN A 69 -11.82 -11.16 -26.60
N ALA A 70 -10.83 -12.04 -26.62
CA ALA A 70 -9.47 -11.67 -26.26
C ALA A 70 -8.85 -10.55 -27.14
N PRO A 71 -9.02 -10.54 -28.48
CA PRO A 71 -8.51 -9.44 -29.30
C PRO A 71 -9.07 -8.07 -28.91
N MET A 72 -10.37 -7.98 -28.62
CA MET A 72 -11.02 -6.74 -28.19
C MET A 72 -10.47 -6.24 -26.85
N ILE A 73 -10.29 -7.15 -25.88
CA ILE A 73 -9.74 -6.82 -24.56
C ILE A 73 -8.26 -6.47 -24.67
N GLN A 74 -7.52 -7.16 -25.54
CA GLN A 74 -6.11 -6.83 -25.80
C GLN A 74 -5.96 -5.43 -26.40
N ALA A 75 -6.80 -5.07 -27.38
CA ALA A 75 -6.81 -3.72 -27.94
C ALA A 75 -7.10 -2.66 -26.86
N PHE A 76 -8.04 -2.94 -25.96
CA PHE A 76 -8.32 -2.07 -24.82
C PHE A 76 -7.08 -1.88 -23.91
N TYR A 77 -6.35 -2.96 -23.56
CA TYR A 77 -5.14 -2.82 -22.74
C TYR A 77 -4.03 -2.06 -23.45
N ASN A 78 -3.86 -2.26 -24.75
CA ASN A 78 -2.89 -1.51 -25.54
C ASN A 78 -3.25 -0.02 -25.56
N ALA A 79 -4.50 0.32 -25.84
CA ALA A 79 -4.99 1.71 -25.84
C ALA A 79 -4.82 2.40 -24.47
N MET A 80 -4.92 1.68 -23.34
CA MET A 80 -4.64 2.26 -22.03
C MET A 80 -3.18 2.70 -21.86
N GLY A 81 -2.24 2.03 -22.52
CA GLY A 81 -0.81 2.36 -22.47
C GLY A 81 -0.42 3.48 -23.42
N GLU A 82 -1.27 3.83 -24.38
CA GLU A 82 -1.01 4.87 -25.37
C GLU A 82 -1.20 6.27 -24.76
N PRO A 83 -0.41 7.27 -25.20
CA PRO A 83 -0.63 8.67 -24.85
C PRO A 83 -2.04 9.15 -25.22
N SER A 84 -2.63 9.96 -24.36
CA SER A 84 -3.94 10.59 -24.58
C SER A 84 -3.92 12.05 -24.11
N GLU A 85 -4.91 12.84 -24.50
CA GLU A 85 -5.04 14.23 -24.02
C GLU A 85 -5.10 14.33 -22.50
N GLN A 86 -5.74 13.34 -21.84
CA GLN A 86 -5.88 13.29 -20.38
C GLN A 86 -4.64 12.70 -19.70
N ASN A 87 -3.83 11.94 -20.40
CA ASN A 87 -2.62 11.29 -19.90
C ASN A 87 -1.54 11.21 -21.00
N PRO A 88 -0.70 12.26 -21.12
CA PRO A 88 0.30 12.35 -22.20
C PRO A 88 1.35 11.21 -22.20
N GLU A 89 1.54 10.51 -21.08
CA GLU A 89 2.48 9.39 -20.98
C GLU A 89 1.80 8.01 -21.11
N GLY A 90 0.47 7.98 -21.28
CA GLY A 90 -0.31 6.75 -21.16
C GLY A 90 -0.37 6.22 -19.73
N LEU A 91 -1.16 5.18 -19.48
CA LEU A 91 -1.24 4.56 -18.17
C LEU A 91 -0.07 3.59 -17.95
N SER A 92 0.43 3.55 -16.71
CA SER A 92 1.53 2.65 -16.37
C SER A 92 1.15 1.17 -16.55
N ALA A 93 2.13 0.32 -16.87
CA ALA A 93 1.96 -1.13 -16.93
C ALA A 93 1.33 -1.70 -15.63
N LYS A 94 1.61 -1.08 -14.48
CA LYS A 94 1.00 -1.46 -13.20
C LYS A 94 -0.49 -1.14 -13.15
N THR A 95 -0.91 0.00 -13.68
CA THR A 95 -2.31 0.40 -13.76
C THR A 95 -3.08 -0.54 -14.69
N VAL A 96 -2.54 -0.84 -15.89
CA VAL A 96 -3.12 -1.81 -16.83
C VAL A 96 -3.32 -3.17 -16.16
N LYS A 97 -2.31 -3.68 -15.43
CA LYS A 97 -2.44 -4.95 -14.68
C LYS A 97 -3.46 -4.90 -13.54
N ASN A 98 -3.63 -3.76 -12.89
CA ASN A 98 -4.67 -3.63 -11.86
C ASN A 98 -6.07 -3.71 -12.49
N VAL A 99 -6.30 -2.96 -13.57
CA VAL A 99 -7.56 -2.97 -14.34
C VAL A 99 -7.86 -4.37 -14.90
N HIS A 100 -6.83 -5.04 -15.47
CA HIS A 100 -6.95 -6.45 -15.86
C HIS A 100 -7.40 -7.32 -14.69
N GLY A 101 -6.77 -7.19 -13.51
CA GLY A 101 -7.13 -8.00 -12.34
C GLY A 101 -8.59 -7.83 -11.90
N VAL A 102 -9.15 -6.64 -12.05
CA VAL A 102 -10.58 -6.37 -11.78
C VAL A 102 -11.45 -7.02 -12.84
N LEU A 103 -11.15 -6.79 -14.12
CA LEU A 103 -11.92 -7.36 -15.25
C LEU A 103 -11.87 -8.89 -15.25
N HIS A 104 -10.67 -9.46 -15.06
CA HIS A 104 -10.47 -10.90 -14.95
C HIS A 104 -11.33 -11.51 -13.84
N LYS A 105 -11.33 -10.94 -12.64
CA LYS A 105 -12.16 -11.45 -11.53
C LYS A 105 -13.66 -11.41 -11.83
N ALA A 106 -14.11 -10.30 -12.41
CA ALA A 106 -15.53 -10.15 -12.76
C ALA A 106 -15.94 -11.14 -13.84
N LEU A 107 -15.13 -11.35 -14.88
CA LEU A 107 -15.41 -12.28 -15.96
C LEU A 107 -15.23 -13.75 -15.50
N GLN A 108 -14.29 -14.04 -14.61
CA GLN A 108 -14.16 -15.36 -14.01
C GLN A 108 -15.40 -15.73 -13.19
N GLN A 109 -15.98 -14.76 -12.46
CA GLN A 109 -17.26 -15.00 -11.79
C GLN A 109 -18.39 -15.27 -12.78
N ALA A 110 -18.41 -14.59 -13.93
CA ALA A 110 -19.39 -14.85 -15.00
C ALA A 110 -19.24 -16.27 -15.58
N VAL A 111 -18.01 -16.78 -15.69
CA VAL A 111 -17.75 -18.18 -16.07
C VAL A 111 -18.29 -19.14 -15.00
N LEU A 112 -17.99 -18.90 -13.72
CA LEU A 112 -18.41 -19.78 -12.63
C LEU A 112 -19.94 -19.91 -12.50
N ILE A 113 -20.70 -18.87 -12.87
CA ILE A 113 -22.18 -18.89 -12.85
C ILE A 113 -22.81 -19.20 -14.20
N GLY A 114 -22.01 -19.58 -15.20
CA GLY A 114 -22.48 -20.02 -16.50
C GLY A 114 -22.91 -18.93 -17.49
N TYR A 115 -22.54 -17.67 -17.26
CA TYR A 115 -22.78 -16.57 -18.22
C TYR A 115 -21.76 -16.53 -19.35
N LEU A 116 -20.57 -17.06 -19.12
CA LEU A 116 -19.50 -17.23 -20.10
C LEU A 116 -18.98 -18.67 -20.07
N ARG A 117 -18.51 -19.18 -21.21
CA ARG A 117 -17.88 -20.52 -21.30
C ARG A 117 -16.42 -20.47 -20.84
N VAL A 118 -15.71 -19.41 -21.21
CA VAL A 118 -14.29 -19.18 -20.90
C VAL A 118 -14.07 -17.73 -20.56
N ASN A 119 -13.03 -17.46 -19.80
CA ASN A 119 -12.66 -16.08 -19.48
C ASN A 119 -11.80 -15.50 -20.63
N PRO A 120 -12.30 -14.53 -21.41
CA PRO A 120 -11.54 -14.01 -22.55
C PRO A 120 -10.28 -13.23 -22.16
N THR A 121 -10.14 -12.86 -20.89
CA THR A 121 -8.92 -12.19 -20.40
C THR A 121 -7.74 -13.14 -20.23
N ASP A 122 -7.94 -14.46 -20.15
CA ASP A 122 -6.87 -15.44 -19.95
C ASP A 122 -5.88 -15.49 -21.12
N ALA A 123 -6.34 -15.19 -22.33
CA ALA A 123 -5.52 -15.16 -23.54
C ALA A 123 -4.83 -13.79 -23.77
N CYS A 124 -5.04 -12.81 -22.88
CA CYS A 124 -4.45 -11.48 -23.06
C CYS A 124 -3.02 -11.41 -22.56
N ILE A 125 -2.18 -10.68 -23.29
CA ILE A 125 -0.78 -10.42 -22.92
C ILE A 125 -0.71 -9.07 -22.21
N LEU A 126 -0.14 -9.08 -21.00
CA LEU A 126 -0.02 -7.89 -20.17
C LEU A 126 1.36 -7.24 -20.29
N PRO A 127 1.43 -5.90 -20.23
CA PRO A 127 2.71 -5.21 -20.32
C PRO A 127 3.63 -5.60 -19.15
N ARG A 128 4.93 -5.67 -19.41
CA ARG A 128 5.93 -5.96 -18.39
C ARG A 128 6.06 -4.79 -17.42
N ILE A 129 5.98 -5.09 -16.12
CA ILE A 129 6.23 -4.07 -15.08
C ILE A 129 7.74 -3.97 -14.87
N GLU A 130 8.30 -2.83 -15.18
CA GLU A 130 9.66 -2.52 -14.75
C GLU A 130 9.67 -2.20 -13.25
N ARG A 131 10.48 -2.94 -12.50
CA ARG A 131 10.67 -2.68 -11.07
C ARG A 131 11.52 -1.42 -10.92
N LYS A 132 10.92 -0.32 -10.47
CA LYS A 132 11.69 0.87 -10.08
C LYS A 132 12.54 0.51 -8.87
N LYS A 133 13.85 0.75 -8.95
CA LYS A 133 14.74 0.58 -7.81
C LYS A 133 14.28 1.48 -6.66
N ILE A 134 14.10 0.87 -5.50
CA ILE A 134 13.85 1.62 -4.26
C ILE A 134 15.15 2.39 -3.95
N LYS A 135 15.03 3.67 -3.63
CA LYS A 135 16.16 4.53 -3.24
C LYS A 135 15.95 4.96 -1.79
N PRO A 136 16.39 4.16 -0.80
CA PRO A 136 16.39 4.60 0.60
C PRO A 136 17.35 5.78 0.75
N PHE A 137 17.16 6.60 1.76
CA PHE A 137 18.11 7.65 2.12
C PHE A 137 19.41 7.01 2.61
N ASP A 138 20.53 7.54 2.13
CA ASP A 138 21.85 7.26 2.69
C ASP A 138 22.06 8.08 3.99
N ASP A 139 23.21 7.88 4.67
CA ASP A 139 23.49 8.54 5.94
C ASP A 139 23.57 10.06 5.83
N THR A 140 24.11 10.57 4.72
CA THR A 140 24.18 12.01 4.44
C THR A 140 22.77 12.58 4.26
N GLN A 141 21.91 11.88 3.52
CA GLN A 141 20.52 12.28 3.31
C GLN A 141 19.70 12.16 4.60
N ILE A 142 19.95 11.13 5.43
CA ILE A 142 19.31 11.00 6.76
C ILE A 142 19.72 12.19 7.64
N SER A 143 21.00 12.53 7.70
CA SER A 143 21.49 13.68 8.48
C SER A 143 20.88 15.00 8.00
N ALA A 144 20.86 15.22 6.68
CA ALA A 144 20.23 16.39 6.08
C ALA A 144 18.72 16.45 6.37
N PHE A 145 18.03 15.31 6.32
CA PHE A 145 16.62 15.23 6.64
C PHE A 145 16.35 15.57 8.10
N LEU A 146 17.14 15.02 9.04
CA LEU A 146 17.02 15.32 10.47
C LEU A 146 17.24 16.80 10.75
N THR A 147 18.19 17.44 10.06
CA THR A 147 18.41 18.88 10.15
C THR A 147 17.21 19.67 9.60
N ALA A 148 16.71 19.28 8.44
CA ALA A 148 15.63 19.99 7.76
C ALA A 148 14.26 19.91 8.49
N ILE A 149 14.07 18.89 9.33
CA ILE A 149 12.82 18.74 10.11
C ILE A 149 12.90 19.39 11.49
N GLN A 150 14.02 19.94 11.92
CA GLN A 150 14.16 20.58 13.24
C GLN A 150 13.14 21.72 13.38
N GLY A 151 12.40 21.71 14.50
CA GLY A 151 11.37 22.70 14.78
C GLY A 151 10.12 22.58 13.91
N ASN A 152 10.06 21.61 12.99
CA ASN A 152 8.86 21.38 12.21
C ASN A 152 7.76 20.75 13.07
N ARG A 153 6.50 21.15 12.84
CA ARG A 153 5.35 20.60 13.61
C ARG A 153 5.23 19.07 13.50
N PHE A 154 5.74 18.46 12.42
CA PHE A 154 5.73 17.01 12.21
C PHE A 154 7.08 16.35 12.48
N GLU A 155 8.01 17.05 13.12
CA GLU A 155 9.35 16.51 13.42
C GLU A 155 9.28 15.16 14.13
N THR A 156 8.51 15.05 15.21
CA THR A 156 8.34 13.80 15.97
C THR A 156 7.72 12.69 15.11
N LEU A 157 6.77 13.00 14.24
CA LEU A 157 6.15 12.05 13.32
C LEU A 157 7.16 11.48 12.33
N PHE A 158 7.99 12.35 11.76
CA PHE A 158 9.03 11.94 10.80
C PHE A 158 10.13 11.12 11.48
N ILE A 159 10.57 11.53 12.67
CA ILE A 159 11.57 10.79 13.48
C ILE A 159 11.02 9.39 13.83
N LEU A 160 9.78 9.30 14.33
CA LEU A 160 9.16 8.01 14.62
C LEU A 160 9.13 7.13 13.36
N THR A 161 8.69 7.67 12.22
CA THR A 161 8.63 6.90 10.96
C THR A 161 10.01 6.41 10.53
N LEU A 162 11.02 7.28 10.58
CA LEU A 162 12.38 6.98 10.13
C LEU A 162 13.08 5.95 11.02
N PHE A 163 12.82 5.94 12.33
CA PHE A 163 13.53 5.06 13.28
C PHE A 163 12.71 3.87 13.81
N THR A 164 11.49 3.69 13.32
CA THR A 164 10.67 2.49 13.61
C THR A 164 10.18 1.77 12.36
N GLY A 165 10.28 2.40 11.21
CA GLY A 165 9.77 1.86 9.96
C GLY A 165 8.26 1.67 9.92
N MET A 166 7.47 2.30 10.80
CA MET A 166 6.01 2.25 10.78
C MET A 166 5.46 2.80 9.46
N ARG A 167 4.33 2.25 8.99
CA ARG A 167 3.63 2.78 7.82
C ARG A 167 2.95 4.10 8.17
N GLU A 168 2.82 5.02 7.20
CA GLU A 168 2.16 6.30 7.40
C GLU A 168 0.79 6.18 8.11
N GLY A 169 -0.04 5.24 7.66
CA GLY A 169 -1.35 5.01 8.30
C GLY A 169 -1.25 4.48 9.73
N GLU A 170 -0.22 3.71 10.06
CA GLU A 170 0.06 3.21 11.41
C GLU A 170 0.53 4.35 12.32
N VAL A 171 1.40 5.22 11.82
CA VAL A 171 1.86 6.42 12.55
C VAL A 171 0.71 7.37 12.83
N LEU A 172 -0.13 7.65 11.82
CA LEU A 172 -1.30 8.53 11.98
C LEU A 172 -2.40 7.95 12.87
N GLY A 173 -2.46 6.62 12.99
CA GLY A 173 -3.39 5.91 13.85
C GLY A 173 -2.82 5.45 15.18
N LEU A 174 -1.59 5.88 15.54
CA LEU A 174 -0.98 5.56 16.81
C LEU A 174 -1.66 6.31 17.94
N THR A 175 -2.01 5.60 19.00
CA THR A 175 -2.66 6.12 20.20
C THR A 175 -1.73 6.02 21.40
N TRP A 176 -1.94 6.86 22.43
CA TRP A 176 -1.05 6.91 23.61
C TRP A 176 -1.07 5.63 24.44
N ASP A 177 -2.15 4.88 24.45
CA ASP A 177 -2.30 3.58 25.11
C ASP A 177 -1.43 2.48 24.48
N CYS A 178 -1.01 2.69 23.22
CA CYS A 178 -0.10 1.79 22.51
C CYS A 178 1.38 2.03 22.80
N ILE A 179 1.75 2.99 23.67
CA ILE A 179 3.15 3.34 23.98
C ILE A 179 3.42 3.09 25.45
N ASP A 180 4.24 2.11 25.72
CA ASP A 180 4.79 1.88 27.05
C ASP A 180 6.13 2.61 27.20
N PHE A 181 6.14 3.74 27.89
CA PHE A 181 7.34 4.52 28.14
C PHE A 181 8.31 3.88 29.15
N HIS A 182 7.84 2.89 29.92
CA HIS A 182 8.70 2.19 30.89
C HIS A 182 9.56 1.14 30.19
N THR A 183 8.94 0.33 29.36
CA THR A 183 9.63 -0.72 28.60
C THR A 183 10.19 -0.23 27.26
N GLY A 184 9.75 0.93 26.76
CA GLY A 184 10.10 1.46 25.45
C GLY A 184 9.41 0.76 24.31
N ILE A 185 8.34 0.00 24.55
CA ILE A 185 7.63 -0.78 23.55
C ILE A 185 6.48 0.04 22.95
N ILE A 186 6.40 0.02 21.62
CA ILE A 186 5.28 0.57 20.84
C ILE A 186 4.51 -0.59 20.20
N SER A 187 3.22 -0.69 20.53
CA SER A 187 2.29 -1.67 19.94
C SER A 187 1.62 -1.09 18.71
N VAL A 188 1.79 -1.73 17.55
CA VAL A 188 1.16 -1.31 16.29
C VAL A 188 -0.07 -2.17 16.06
N GLU A 189 -1.22 -1.69 16.52
CA GLU A 189 -2.49 -2.43 16.54
C GLU A 189 -3.55 -1.81 15.62
N LYS A 190 -3.38 -0.53 15.28
CA LYS A 190 -4.33 0.27 14.51
C LYS A 190 -3.64 1.04 13.40
N GLN A 191 -4.40 1.42 12.40
CA GLN A 191 -3.98 2.36 11.37
C GLN A 191 -5.12 3.31 11.03
N MET A 192 -4.79 4.55 10.73
CA MET A 192 -5.74 5.53 10.21
C MET A 192 -6.02 5.26 8.73
N GLN A 193 -7.28 5.09 8.38
CA GLN A 193 -7.73 4.86 7.01
C GLN A 193 -8.85 5.83 6.65
N LEU A 194 -8.84 6.34 5.41
CA LEU A 194 -9.94 7.14 4.89
C LEU A 194 -11.15 6.24 4.64
N HIS A 195 -12.27 6.56 5.26
CA HIS A 195 -13.56 5.92 5.01
C HIS A 195 -14.24 6.59 3.80
N GLN A 196 -14.57 5.81 2.75
CA GLN A 196 -15.01 6.36 1.47
C GLN A 196 -16.52 6.14 1.18
N ASP A 197 -17.23 5.38 2.03
CA ASP A 197 -18.54 4.85 1.64
C ASP A 197 -19.78 5.61 2.12
N LYS A 198 -19.66 6.77 2.80
CA LYS A 198 -20.86 7.47 3.34
C LYS A 198 -20.90 8.98 3.15
N GLY A 199 -20.27 9.53 2.12
CA GLY A 199 -20.32 10.99 1.93
C GLY A 199 -19.70 11.79 3.08
N SER A 200 -19.29 11.15 4.15
CA SER A 200 -18.50 11.70 5.23
C SER A 200 -17.03 11.58 4.87
N LYS A 201 -16.32 12.67 4.82
CA LYS A 201 -14.85 12.76 4.73
C LYS A 201 -14.23 12.24 6.05
N GLY A 202 -14.64 11.03 6.48
CA GLY A 202 -14.25 10.46 7.75
C GLY A 202 -12.99 9.62 7.63
N TYR A 203 -12.10 9.78 8.58
CA TYR A 203 -11.03 8.83 8.85
C TYR A 203 -11.47 7.92 9.98
N GLU A 204 -11.11 6.65 9.92
CA GLU A 204 -11.39 5.66 10.96
C GLU A 204 -10.14 4.91 11.35
N LEU A 205 -10.10 4.46 12.61
CA LEU A 205 -9.09 3.54 13.11
C LEU A 205 -9.50 2.11 12.78
N VAL A 206 -8.69 1.45 11.97
CA VAL A 206 -8.90 0.05 11.58
C VAL A 206 -7.69 -0.80 11.93
N SER A 207 -7.87 -2.12 12.00
CA SER A 207 -6.75 -3.04 12.16
C SER A 207 -5.70 -2.88 11.04
N PRO A 208 -4.42 -3.23 11.27
CA PRO A 208 -3.37 -3.18 10.26
C PRO A 208 -3.73 -4.00 9.01
N LYS A 209 -3.09 -3.68 7.88
CA LYS A 209 -3.40 -4.24 6.56
C LYS A 209 -3.49 -5.77 6.54
N ASN A 210 -2.69 -6.48 7.35
CA ASN A 210 -2.65 -7.94 7.41
C ASN A 210 -3.40 -8.51 8.62
N GLY A 211 -4.15 -7.69 9.37
CA GLY A 211 -4.87 -8.11 10.58
C GLY A 211 -3.95 -8.54 11.74
N ARG A 212 -2.64 -8.33 11.63
CA ARG A 212 -1.67 -8.72 12.66
C ARG A 212 -1.09 -7.48 13.33
N SER A 213 -1.24 -7.42 14.65
CA SER A 213 -0.50 -6.49 15.49
C SER A 213 0.97 -6.91 15.58
N ARG A 214 1.84 -5.96 15.92
CA ARG A 214 3.24 -6.19 16.22
C ARG A 214 3.73 -5.17 17.25
N THR A 215 4.82 -5.50 17.91
CA THR A 215 5.51 -4.59 18.83
C THR A 215 6.85 -4.16 18.24
N ILE A 216 7.28 -2.96 18.55
CA ILE A 216 8.55 -2.37 18.15
C ILE A 216 9.21 -1.79 19.39
N ALA A 217 10.44 -2.17 19.68
CA ALA A 217 11.25 -1.49 20.70
C ALA A 217 11.76 -0.16 20.12
N ALA A 218 11.41 0.96 20.72
CA ALA A 218 11.80 2.28 20.28
C ALA A 218 13.06 2.75 21.00
N ALA A 219 13.98 3.37 20.25
CA ALA A 219 15.16 4.01 20.83
C ALA A 219 14.76 5.14 21.79
N GLN A 220 15.57 5.39 22.85
CA GLN A 220 15.31 6.42 23.84
C GLN A 220 15.11 7.81 23.26
N THR A 221 15.84 8.14 22.18
CA THR A 221 15.67 9.40 21.45
C THR A 221 14.25 9.53 20.88
N VAL A 222 13.68 8.44 20.33
CA VAL A 222 12.32 8.44 19.80
C VAL A 222 11.30 8.62 20.93
N LEU A 223 11.49 7.92 22.06
CA LEU A 223 10.64 8.05 23.25
C LEU A 223 10.67 9.48 23.82
N ALA A 224 11.82 10.10 23.90
CA ALA A 224 11.96 11.49 24.34
C ALA A 224 11.20 12.46 23.44
N ARG A 225 11.22 12.27 22.11
CA ARG A 225 10.43 13.04 21.15
C ARG A 225 8.92 12.80 21.33
N LEU A 226 8.51 11.58 21.59
CA LEU A 226 7.10 11.27 21.89
C LEU A 226 6.64 11.92 23.20
N GLN A 227 7.49 11.99 24.24
CA GLN A 227 7.19 12.73 25.46
C GLN A 227 7.04 14.25 25.22
N GLN A 228 7.87 14.83 24.32
CA GLN A 228 7.72 16.23 23.91
C GLN A 228 6.37 16.45 23.17
N GLN A 229 6.00 15.54 22.28
CA GLN A 229 4.71 15.57 21.60
C GLN A 229 3.54 15.50 22.58
N ARG A 230 3.63 14.64 23.62
CA ARG A 230 2.61 14.54 24.66
C ARG A 230 2.47 15.83 25.44
N ARG A 231 3.61 16.46 25.82
CA ARG A 231 3.60 17.77 26.50
C ARG A 231 2.96 18.87 25.65
N TRP A 232 3.28 18.90 24.35
CA TRP A 232 2.66 19.84 23.43
C TRP A 232 1.13 19.64 23.38
N GLN A 233 0.64 18.42 23.25
CA GLN A 233 -0.82 18.15 23.26
C GLN A 233 -1.47 18.54 24.59
N MET A 234 -0.82 18.30 25.70
CA MET A 234 -1.34 18.75 27.01
C MET A 234 -1.48 20.28 27.08
N GLN A 235 -0.50 21.01 26.56
CA GLN A 235 -0.58 22.47 26.47
C GLN A 235 -1.72 22.93 25.56
N GLN A 236 -1.88 22.32 24.37
CA GLN A 236 -2.99 22.64 23.45
C GLN A 236 -4.37 22.35 24.11
N LYS A 237 -4.49 21.23 24.80
CA LYS A 237 -5.70 20.86 25.54
C LYS A 237 -6.03 21.87 26.63
N LEU A 238 -5.06 22.38 27.35
CA LEU A 238 -5.25 23.42 28.37
C LEU A 238 -5.68 24.75 27.73
N LEU A 239 -5.12 25.12 26.59
CA LEU A 239 -5.44 26.36 25.88
C LEU A 239 -6.85 26.35 25.28
N LEU A 240 -7.28 25.20 24.71
CA LEU A 240 -8.53 25.08 23.98
C LEU A 240 -9.70 24.59 24.85
N GLY A 241 -9.43 24.00 26.01
CA GLY A 241 -10.48 23.50 26.90
C GLY A 241 -11.41 22.50 26.19
N SER A 242 -12.70 22.85 26.12
CA SER A 242 -13.74 22.02 25.48
C SER A 242 -13.61 21.88 23.97
N ASP A 243 -12.87 22.77 23.31
CA ASP A 243 -12.68 22.74 21.86
C ASP A 243 -11.62 21.71 21.43
N TRP A 244 -10.86 21.16 22.39
CA TRP A 244 -9.94 20.06 22.14
C TRP A 244 -10.69 18.74 21.95
N GLN A 245 -10.49 18.10 20.77
CA GLN A 245 -11.21 16.89 20.35
C GLN A 245 -10.27 15.75 19.98
N ASN A 246 -9.79 14.98 20.97
CA ASN A 246 -8.99 13.77 20.75
C ASN A 246 -9.56 12.59 21.57
N PRO A 247 -10.77 12.11 21.25
CA PRO A 247 -11.42 11.04 22.01
C PRO A 247 -10.69 9.69 21.85
N GLU A 248 -10.03 9.45 20.70
CA GLU A 248 -9.26 8.22 20.43
C GLU A 248 -7.90 8.22 21.10
N GLY A 249 -7.44 9.33 21.68
CA GLY A 249 -6.11 9.44 22.28
C GLY A 249 -4.96 9.37 21.26
N LEU A 250 -5.16 9.91 20.06
CA LEU A 250 -4.15 9.93 19.00
C LEU A 250 -2.88 10.68 19.42
N VAL A 251 -1.72 10.13 19.06
CA VAL A 251 -0.40 10.74 19.29
C VAL A 251 -0.17 11.95 18.39
N PHE A 252 -0.65 11.89 17.15
CA PHE A 252 -0.47 12.94 16.15
C PHE A 252 -1.81 13.56 15.75
N THR A 253 -2.01 14.80 16.14
CA THR A 253 -3.26 15.56 15.95
C THR A 253 -2.96 16.89 15.28
N ASN A 254 -3.98 17.55 14.78
CA ASN A 254 -3.92 18.99 14.48
C ASN A 254 -4.01 19.82 15.78
N GLU A 255 -4.07 21.14 15.65
CA GLU A 255 -4.12 22.08 16.76
C GLU A 255 -5.38 21.90 17.62
N PHE A 256 -6.46 21.40 17.06
CA PHE A 256 -7.74 21.17 17.74
C PHE A 256 -7.89 19.74 18.32
N GLY A 257 -6.85 18.91 18.24
CA GLY A 257 -6.87 17.53 18.73
C GLY A 257 -7.43 16.52 17.72
N THR A 258 -7.97 16.95 16.58
CA THR A 258 -8.49 16.02 15.59
C THR A 258 -7.37 15.37 14.77
N HIS A 259 -7.68 14.26 14.10
CA HIS A 259 -6.72 13.49 13.33
C HIS A 259 -6.03 14.33 12.22
N LEU A 260 -4.78 13.98 11.93
CA LEU A 260 -4.07 14.46 10.76
C LEU A 260 -4.49 13.71 9.51
N THR A 261 -4.57 14.41 8.37
CA THR A 261 -4.80 13.76 7.08
C THR A 261 -3.48 13.42 6.38
N LYS A 262 -3.46 12.32 5.63
CA LYS A 262 -2.28 11.96 4.82
C LYS A 262 -1.85 13.09 3.87
N PRO A 263 -2.76 13.75 3.12
CA PRO A 263 -2.36 14.87 2.25
C PRO A 263 -1.66 16.01 2.98
N THR A 264 -2.04 16.28 4.24
CA THR A 264 -1.42 17.35 5.05
C THR A 264 0.02 17.02 5.37
N VAL A 265 0.28 15.81 5.89
CA VAL A 265 1.63 15.34 6.23
C VAL A 265 2.48 15.15 4.97
N TYR A 266 1.90 14.58 3.91
CA TYR A 266 2.59 14.37 2.65
C TYR A 266 3.05 15.66 1.98
N ARG A 267 2.23 16.72 1.99
CA ARG A 267 2.57 18.03 1.44
C ARG A 267 3.79 18.62 2.14
N GLU A 268 3.81 18.56 3.46
CA GLU A 268 4.94 19.06 4.23
C GLU A 268 6.20 18.22 4.02
N TYR A 269 6.07 16.90 4.01
CA TYR A 269 7.16 16.00 3.66
C TYR A 269 7.77 16.36 2.28
N LYS A 270 6.93 16.57 1.25
CA LYS A 270 7.40 16.92 -0.10
C LYS A 270 8.11 18.27 -0.13
N ARG A 271 7.66 19.25 0.66
CA ARG A 271 8.35 20.53 0.79
C ARG A 271 9.76 20.35 1.36
N ILE A 272 9.90 19.54 2.40
CA ILE A 272 11.17 19.25 3.07
C ILE A 272 12.13 18.55 2.11
N VAL A 273 11.73 17.43 1.50
CA VAL A 273 12.62 16.66 0.62
C VAL A 273 12.96 17.38 -0.68
N ALA A 274 12.11 18.27 -1.16
CA ALA A 274 12.44 19.13 -2.29
C ALA A 274 13.55 20.13 -1.93
N ALA A 275 13.48 20.75 -0.74
CA ALA A 275 14.51 21.65 -0.24
C ALA A 275 15.87 20.94 -0.01
N MET A 276 15.86 19.63 0.27
CA MET A 276 17.05 18.78 0.39
C MET A 276 17.61 18.30 -0.96
N GLY A 277 17.03 18.71 -2.09
CA GLY A 277 17.44 18.21 -3.42
C GLY A 277 16.95 16.78 -3.74
N CYS A 278 15.99 16.25 -2.98
CA CYS A 278 15.41 14.92 -3.14
C CYS A 278 13.93 14.96 -3.53
N PRO A 279 13.50 15.71 -4.57
CA PRO A 279 12.07 15.94 -4.89
C PRO A 279 11.29 14.67 -5.23
N ASN A 280 11.98 13.62 -5.66
CA ASN A 280 11.36 12.33 -6.02
C ASN A 280 11.17 11.40 -4.82
N ALA A 281 11.70 11.72 -3.63
CA ALA A 281 11.54 10.90 -2.44
C ALA A 281 10.07 10.83 -2.01
N ARG A 282 9.63 9.65 -1.62
CA ARG A 282 8.27 9.37 -1.15
C ARG A 282 8.29 9.20 0.36
N PHE A 283 7.20 9.49 1.03
CA PHE A 283 7.08 9.27 2.47
C PHE A 283 7.42 7.82 2.88
N HIS A 284 7.03 6.85 2.05
CA HIS A 284 7.34 5.44 2.30
C HIS A 284 8.84 5.11 2.23
N ASP A 285 9.63 5.96 1.61
CA ASP A 285 11.08 5.77 1.53
C ASP A 285 11.77 5.97 2.89
N LEU A 286 11.17 6.71 3.85
CA LEU A 286 11.61 6.75 5.25
C LEU A 286 11.62 5.35 5.88
N ARG A 287 10.58 4.56 5.61
CA ARG A 287 10.49 3.17 6.08
C ARG A 287 11.52 2.26 5.39
N HIS A 288 11.81 2.51 4.11
CA HIS A 288 12.88 1.79 3.42
C HIS A 288 14.25 2.17 3.97
N SER A 289 14.45 3.44 4.32
CA SER A 289 15.66 3.93 4.97
C SER A 289 15.86 3.30 6.35
N TYR A 290 14.78 3.16 7.14
CA TYR A 290 14.82 2.39 8.39
C TYR A 290 15.36 0.97 8.17
N ALA A 291 14.79 0.24 7.18
CA ALA A 291 15.20 -1.13 6.93
C ALA A 291 16.71 -1.27 6.63
N VAL A 292 17.23 -0.36 5.78
CA VAL A 292 18.66 -0.36 5.43
C VAL A 292 19.51 0.06 6.62
N ALA A 293 19.13 1.11 7.34
CA ALA A 293 19.86 1.62 8.50
C ALA A 293 19.92 0.58 9.63
N ALA A 294 18.79 -0.10 9.93
CA ALA A 294 18.73 -1.13 10.97
C ALA A 294 19.64 -2.33 10.66
N ILE A 295 19.63 -2.80 9.40
CA ILE A 295 20.52 -3.88 8.95
C ILE A 295 21.99 -3.45 9.03
N ARG A 296 22.32 -2.21 8.62
CA ARG A 296 23.67 -1.65 8.73
C ARG A 296 24.11 -1.48 10.19
N ALA A 297 23.18 -1.17 11.07
CA ALA A 297 23.43 -1.09 12.52
C ALA A 297 23.65 -2.47 13.17
N GLY A 298 23.41 -3.58 12.43
CA GLY A 298 23.66 -4.94 12.92
C GLY A 298 22.41 -5.76 13.22
N ASP A 299 21.21 -5.21 13.00
CA ASP A 299 19.97 -5.97 13.18
C ASP A 299 19.90 -7.12 12.18
N ASP A 300 19.45 -8.28 12.63
CA ASP A 300 19.17 -9.41 11.74
C ASP A 300 17.90 -9.16 10.90
N ILE A 301 17.85 -9.81 9.74
CA ILE A 301 16.75 -9.62 8.76
C ILE A 301 15.38 -9.95 9.35
N LYS A 302 15.31 -10.95 10.25
CA LYS A 302 14.05 -11.41 10.84
C LYS A 302 13.51 -10.38 11.83
N THR A 303 14.39 -9.77 12.62
CA THR A 303 14.05 -8.64 13.50
C THR A 303 13.53 -7.46 12.69
N VAL A 304 14.24 -7.06 11.63
CA VAL A 304 13.79 -5.97 10.75
C VAL A 304 12.47 -6.31 10.07
N GLN A 305 12.29 -7.55 9.60
CA GLN A 305 11.03 -8.03 9.04
C GLN A 305 9.89 -7.95 10.08
N GLY A 306 10.14 -8.35 11.32
CA GLY A 306 9.19 -8.27 12.42
C GLY A 306 8.77 -6.82 12.70
N ASN A 307 9.73 -5.91 12.88
CA ASN A 307 9.49 -4.49 13.12
C ASN A 307 8.69 -3.84 11.97
N LEU A 308 9.00 -4.21 10.73
CA LEU A 308 8.27 -3.74 9.56
C LEU A 308 6.88 -4.40 9.41
N GLY A 309 6.64 -5.58 9.96
CA GLY A 309 5.40 -6.34 9.75
C GLY A 309 5.23 -6.74 8.28
N HIS A 310 6.29 -7.24 7.64
CA HIS A 310 6.24 -7.81 6.31
C HIS A 310 5.79 -9.27 6.36
N ALA A 311 4.85 -9.65 5.49
CA ALA A 311 4.34 -11.02 5.43
C ALA A 311 5.40 -12.02 4.95
N THR A 312 6.37 -11.57 4.14
CA THR A 312 7.46 -12.39 3.61
C THR A 312 8.81 -11.68 3.70
N ALA A 313 9.88 -12.44 3.90
CA ALA A 313 11.24 -11.93 3.89
C ALA A 313 11.67 -11.42 2.50
N ALA A 314 11.04 -11.87 1.42
CA ALA A 314 11.37 -11.50 0.05
C ALA A 314 11.37 -9.98 -0.17
N PHE A 315 10.41 -9.26 0.43
CA PHE A 315 10.38 -7.80 0.33
C PHE A 315 11.53 -7.13 1.12
N THR A 316 11.90 -7.69 2.26
CA THR A 316 13.07 -7.22 3.03
C THR A 316 14.36 -7.51 2.24
N LEU A 317 14.43 -8.65 1.57
CA LEU A 317 15.54 -9.04 0.70
C LEU A 317 15.65 -8.19 -0.58
N ASP A 318 14.54 -7.75 -1.17
CA ASP A 318 14.55 -6.81 -2.31
C ASP A 318 15.16 -5.44 -1.91
N VAL A 319 14.96 -5.00 -0.65
CA VAL A 319 15.65 -3.84 -0.07
C VAL A 319 17.13 -4.16 0.22
N TYR A 320 17.44 -5.44 0.47
CA TYR A 320 18.79 -5.96 0.75
C TYR A 320 19.71 -6.00 -0.47
N SER A 321 19.19 -5.90 -1.69
CA SER A 321 20.01 -5.79 -2.91
C SER A 321 20.95 -4.59 -2.90
N HIS A 322 20.78 -3.70 -1.91
CA HIS A 322 21.67 -2.59 -1.60
C HIS A 322 22.74 -2.93 -0.53
N VAL A 323 23.07 -4.24 -0.34
CA VAL A 323 24.23 -4.65 0.46
C VAL A 323 25.46 -3.95 -0.11
N THR A 324 25.95 -2.97 0.62
CA THR A 324 27.10 -2.16 0.20
C THR A 324 28.38 -3.03 0.25
N ASP A 325 29.38 -2.69 -0.56
CA ASP A 325 30.68 -3.36 -0.49
C ASP A 325 31.30 -3.25 0.92
N GLN A 326 30.95 -2.22 1.67
CA GLN A 326 31.29 -2.07 3.08
C GLN A 326 30.72 -3.22 3.93
N MET A 327 29.45 -3.58 3.79
CA MET A 327 28.85 -4.70 4.55
C MET A 327 29.50 -6.03 4.22
N LYS A 328 29.95 -6.23 2.96
CA LYS A 328 30.71 -7.44 2.57
C LYS A 328 32.06 -7.47 3.29
N ARG A 329 32.77 -6.33 3.37
CA ARG A 329 34.03 -6.22 4.10
C ARG A 329 33.83 -6.48 5.61
N GLU A 330 32.85 -5.84 6.23
CA GLU A 330 32.52 -6.07 7.63
C GLU A 330 32.13 -7.52 7.94
N SER A 331 31.49 -8.21 6.97
CA SER A 331 31.22 -9.64 7.08
C SER A 331 32.51 -10.47 7.04
N ALA A 332 33.44 -10.12 6.16
CA ALA A 332 34.74 -10.77 6.09
C ALA A 332 35.55 -10.55 7.37
N ASP A 333 35.54 -9.32 7.93
CA ASP A 333 36.21 -8.99 9.18
C ASP A 333 35.61 -9.73 10.40
N ARG A 334 34.29 -9.95 10.42
CA ARG A 334 33.64 -10.79 11.44
C ARG A 334 34.09 -12.24 11.32
N MET A 335 34.20 -12.76 10.10
CA MET A 335 34.65 -14.14 9.86
C MET A 335 36.13 -14.29 10.25
N GLU A 336 36.99 -13.33 9.92
CA GLU A 336 38.40 -13.33 10.30
C GLU A 336 38.56 -13.36 11.83
N ARG A 337 37.77 -12.58 12.56
CA ARG A 337 37.77 -12.62 14.04
C ARG A 337 37.35 -13.98 14.58
N PHE A 338 36.32 -14.60 13.98
CA PHE A 338 35.87 -15.93 14.37
C PHE A 338 36.96 -16.98 14.12
N ILE A 339 37.62 -16.96 12.94
CA ILE A 339 38.71 -17.86 12.60
C ILE A 339 39.86 -17.74 13.63
N ARG A 340 40.26 -16.53 13.96
CA ARG A 340 41.30 -16.33 14.99
C ARG A 340 40.90 -16.86 16.35
N THR A 341 39.64 -16.71 16.76
CA THR A 341 39.14 -17.23 18.03
C THR A 341 39.17 -18.77 18.09
N VAL A 342 38.76 -19.44 17.02
CA VAL A 342 38.74 -20.93 16.98
C VAL A 342 40.09 -21.53 16.63
N SER A 343 41.02 -20.78 16.04
CA SER A 343 42.39 -21.26 15.70
C SER A 343 43.38 -21.03 16.85
N ALA A 344 43.01 -20.24 17.87
CA ALA A 344 43.86 -19.98 19.05
C ALA A 344 43.55 -20.88 20.25
N GLY A 345 42.59 -21.81 20.14
CA GLY A 345 42.24 -22.87 21.09
C GLY A 345 42.69 -24.21 20.58
#